data_f4b8c29246075f0808b4fed039c23f99
#
_entry.id   f4b8c29246075f0808b4fed039c23f99
#
_cell.length_a   1.000
_cell.length_b   1.000
_cell.length_c   1.000
_cell.angle_alpha   90.00
_cell.angle_beta   90.00
_cell.angle_gamma   90.00
#
_symmetry.space_group_name_H-M   'P 1'
#
loop_
_entity.id
_entity.type
_entity.pdbx_description
1 polymer ?
#
loop_
_entity_poly.entity_id
_entity_poly.type
_entity_poly.pdbx_seq_one_letter_code
_entity_poly.pdbx_strand_id
1 'polypeptide(L)'
;MLSFYLKESLDITKIKDPEHSKESEVDFSGNLGRGVLLLSILFVIVYAILLVNFRRYIGAFEASLTPMIIGLISSILILPLHELLHAICISSKNNVQIYRVKSGLMTWFTAPITKRRYLGMLLVPVLLLGFIPSICTFVIPETMPGLITFVLIFSLGNIGMSCGDLTNFIITAIKVKKGNKVLPCKNGIFKVQ
;
A
#
# COMPACT_ATOMS: atom_id res chain seq x y z
N MET A 1 -16.55 -13.72 3.72
CA MET A 1 -15.63 -14.87 3.66
C MET A 1 -14.35 -14.39 2.97
N LEU A 2 -13.19 -14.65 3.53
CA LEU A 2 -11.89 -14.37 2.90
C LEU A 2 -11.50 -15.60 2.07
N SER A 3 -11.18 -15.39 0.80
CA SER A 3 -10.79 -16.47 -0.11
C SER A 3 -9.47 -16.10 -0.82
N PHE A 4 -8.59 -17.10 -0.96
CA PHE A 4 -7.30 -16.92 -1.64
C PHE A 4 -7.31 -17.64 -2.99
N TYR A 5 -7.08 -16.90 -4.06
CA TYR A 5 -7.03 -17.39 -5.44
C TYR A 5 -5.60 -17.27 -6.02
N LEU A 6 -4.65 -17.96 -5.38
CA LEU A 6 -3.23 -17.89 -5.76
C LEU A 6 -2.92 -18.61 -7.08
N LYS A 7 -3.77 -19.57 -7.48
CA LYS A 7 -3.59 -20.34 -8.74
C LYS A 7 -4.18 -19.64 -9.96
N GLU A 8 -5.19 -18.79 -9.77
CA GLU A 8 -5.86 -18.06 -10.84
C GLU A 8 -5.34 -16.63 -10.88
N SER A 9 -4.84 -16.20 -12.04
CA SER A 9 -4.56 -14.80 -12.27
C SER A 9 -5.88 -14.07 -12.48
N LEU A 10 -6.16 -13.06 -11.67
CA LEU A 10 -7.28 -12.16 -11.92
C LEU A 10 -7.01 -11.44 -13.25
N ASP A 11 -7.77 -11.79 -14.26
CA ASP A 11 -7.78 -11.03 -15.51
C ASP A 11 -8.73 -9.85 -15.34
N ILE A 12 -8.14 -8.73 -14.89
CA ILE A 12 -8.87 -7.47 -14.65
C ILE A 12 -9.64 -7.04 -15.92
N THR A 13 -9.20 -7.47 -17.10
CA THR A 13 -9.88 -7.13 -18.35
C THR A 13 -11.23 -7.86 -18.53
N LYS A 14 -11.42 -8.98 -17.84
CA LYS A 14 -12.65 -9.80 -17.87
C LYS A 14 -13.63 -9.46 -16.76
N ILE A 15 -13.24 -8.60 -15.80
CA ILE A 15 -14.18 -8.14 -14.79
C ILE A 15 -15.22 -7.28 -15.51
N LYS A 16 -16.48 -7.73 -15.50
CA LYS A 16 -17.59 -6.88 -15.88
C LYS A 16 -17.72 -5.80 -14.83
N ASP A 17 -17.44 -4.56 -15.21
CA ASP A 17 -17.75 -3.44 -14.36
C ASP A 17 -19.27 -3.48 -14.09
N PRO A 18 -19.71 -3.23 -12.84
CA PRO A 18 -21.12 -3.13 -12.54
C PRO A 18 -21.73 -2.07 -13.47
N GLU A 19 -22.99 -2.27 -13.91
CA GLU A 19 -23.75 -1.33 -14.76
C GLU A 19 -23.98 0.02 -14.07
N HIS A 20 -22.90 0.71 -13.76
CA HIS A 20 -22.92 2.05 -13.19
C HIS A 20 -22.50 3.04 -14.27
N SER A 21 -23.14 4.22 -14.25
CA SER A 21 -22.84 5.30 -15.19
C SER A 21 -21.34 5.70 -15.07
N LYS A 22 -20.69 5.99 -16.22
CA LYS A 22 -19.29 6.45 -16.26
C LYS A 22 -19.04 7.67 -15.36
N GLU A 23 -20.07 8.47 -15.07
CA GLU A 23 -20.00 9.63 -14.18
C GLU A 23 -19.73 9.27 -12.70
N SER A 24 -19.98 8.03 -12.29
CA SER A 24 -19.70 7.56 -10.94
C SER A 24 -18.29 7.01 -10.75
N GLU A 25 -17.54 6.81 -11.84
CA GLU A 25 -16.18 6.26 -11.81
C GLU A 25 -15.15 7.30 -11.39
N VAL A 26 -14.23 6.91 -10.52
CA VAL A 26 -13.00 7.66 -10.21
C VAL A 26 -11.85 6.89 -10.82
N ASP A 27 -11.39 7.38 -11.97
CA ASP A 27 -10.24 6.81 -12.69
C ASP A 27 -8.93 7.19 -11.98
N PHE A 28 -8.14 6.15 -11.62
CA PHE A 28 -6.81 6.29 -11.05
C PHE A 28 -5.70 6.27 -12.12
N SER A 29 -6.02 5.85 -13.35
CA SER A 29 -5.05 5.74 -14.46
C SER A 29 -4.86 7.04 -15.24
N GLY A 30 -5.74 8.02 -15.07
CA GLY A 30 -5.72 9.30 -15.75
C GLY A 30 -4.56 10.22 -15.35
N ASN A 31 -4.49 11.41 -15.95
CA ASN A 31 -3.42 12.39 -15.68
C ASN A 31 -3.28 12.75 -14.21
N LEU A 32 -4.41 12.90 -13.49
CA LEU A 32 -4.41 13.15 -12.06
C LEU A 32 -3.76 11.98 -11.31
N GLY A 33 -4.12 10.74 -11.64
CA GLY A 33 -3.56 9.55 -10.99
C GLY A 33 -2.06 9.45 -11.20
N ARG A 34 -1.59 9.67 -12.43
CA ARG A 34 -0.15 9.70 -12.75
C ARG A 34 0.59 10.80 -11.99
N GLY A 35 0.04 12.01 -11.92
CA GLY A 35 0.61 13.12 -11.17
C GLY A 35 0.71 12.82 -9.67
N VAL A 36 -0.35 12.29 -9.07
CA VAL A 36 -0.36 11.90 -7.64
C VAL A 36 0.60 10.75 -7.38
N LEU A 37 0.71 9.76 -8.28
CA LEU A 37 1.68 8.67 -8.16
C LEU A 37 3.13 9.20 -8.15
N LEU A 38 3.46 10.10 -9.08
CA LEU A 38 4.79 10.71 -9.12
C LEU A 38 5.09 11.50 -7.84
N LEU A 39 4.11 12.23 -7.30
CA LEU A 39 4.26 12.93 -6.01
C LEU A 39 4.43 11.95 -4.85
N SER A 40 3.73 10.82 -4.85
CA SER A 40 3.89 9.77 -3.83
C SER A 40 5.29 9.15 -3.89
N ILE A 41 5.79 8.86 -5.08
CA ILE A 41 7.16 8.35 -5.27
C ILE A 41 8.19 9.37 -4.80
N LEU A 42 8.04 10.65 -5.20
CA LEU A 42 8.95 11.72 -4.78
C LEU A 42 8.95 11.88 -3.26
N PHE A 43 7.77 11.85 -2.63
CA PHE A 43 7.65 11.89 -1.17
C PHE A 43 8.43 10.75 -0.50
N VAL A 44 8.30 9.51 -1.01
CA VAL A 44 9.01 8.34 -0.47
C VAL A 44 10.53 8.50 -0.63
N ILE A 45 10.99 8.99 -1.79
CA ILE A 45 12.41 9.23 -2.04
C ILE A 45 12.96 10.28 -1.07
N VAL A 46 12.27 11.42 -0.92
CA VAL A 46 12.69 12.48 0.00
C VAL A 46 12.70 11.98 1.45
N TYR A 47 11.64 11.27 1.86
CA TYR A 47 11.56 10.67 3.18
C TYR A 47 12.73 9.70 3.44
N ALA A 48 13.03 8.83 2.48
CA ALA A 48 14.15 7.88 2.58
C ALA A 48 15.50 8.60 2.69
N ILE A 49 15.75 9.61 1.84
CA ILE A 49 16.98 10.40 1.86
C ILE A 49 17.14 11.08 3.24
N LEU A 50 16.11 11.75 3.71
CA LEU A 50 16.17 12.46 5.00
C LEU A 50 16.42 11.49 6.16
N LEU A 51 15.71 10.38 6.20
CA LEU A 51 15.81 9.42 7.29
C LEU A 51 17.16 8.70 7.31
N VAL A 52 17.66 8.25 6.15
CA VAL A 52 18.97 7.59 6.03
C VAL A 52 20.09 8.56 6.37
N ASN A 53 20.07 9.80 5.84
CA ASN A 53 21.11 10.78 6.16
C ASN A 53 21.11 11.16 7.63
N PHE A 54 19.93 11.32 8.24
CA PHE A 54 19.84 11.57 9.67
C PHE A 54 20.47 10.43 10.48
N ARG A 55 20.15 9.17 10.13
CA ARG A 55 20.72 7.99 10.81
C ARG A 55 22.22 7.84 10.60
N ARG A 56 22.74 8.21 9.43
CA ARG A 56 24.18 8.27 9.17
C ARG A 56 24.85 9.36 10.00
N TYR A 57 24.23 10.53 10.10
CA TYR A 57 24.77 11.66 10.84
C TYR A 57 24.98 11.34 12.33
N ILE A 58 24.05 10.62 12.97
CA ILE A 58 24.19 10.18 14.36
C ILE A 58 24.97 8.87 14.54
N GLY A 59 25.62 8.34 13.47
CA GLY A 59 26.42 7.10 13.51
C GLY A 59 25.62 5.80 13.63
N ALA A 60 24.29 5.86 13.56
CA ALA A 60 23.40 4.73 13.77
C ALA A 60 22.97 4.01 12.47
N PHE A 61 23.72 4.17 11.38
CA PHE A 61 23.47 3.48 10.11
C PHE A 61 24.75 2.81 9.63
N GLU A 62 24.70 1.49 9.46
CA GLU A 62 25.79 0.72 8.90
C GLU A 62 25.55 0.48 7.40
N ALA A 63 26.42 1.00 6.54
CA ALA A 63 26.38 0.78 5.10
C ALA A 63 26.93 -0.64 4.73
N SER A 64 26.44 -1.67 5.43
CA SER A 64 26.78 -3.07 5.16
C SER A 64 25.76 -3.67 4.20
N LEU A 65 26.24 -4.41 3.20
CA LEU A 65 25.39 -5.07 2.19
C LEU A 65 24.46 -6.11 2.81
N THR A 66 24.90 -6.84 3.82
CA THR A 66 24.12 -7.94 4.41
C THR A 66 22.79 -7.48 5.01
N PRO A 67 22.73 -6.54 5.96
CA PRO A 67 21.45 -6.07 6.50
C PRO A 67 20.59 -5.35 5.46
N MET A 68 21.21 -4.67 4.48
CA MET A 68 20.47 -4.02 3.40
C MET A 68 19.78 -5.05 2.48
N ILE A 69 20.49 -6.09 2.04
CA ILE A 69 19.92 -7.14 1.18
C ILE A 69 18.84 -7.91 1.93
N ILE A 70 19.10 -8.31 3.18
CA ILE A 70 18.09 -9.03 3.98
C ILE A 70 16.84 -8.15 4.19
N GLY A 71 17.01 -6.87 4.50
CA GLY A 71 15.89 -5.94 4.65
C GLY A 71 15.04 -5.81 3.38
N LEU A 72 15.69 -5.68 2.21
CA LEU A 72 15.02 -5.60 0.93
C LEU A 72 14.28 -6.91 0.58
N ILE A 73 14.93 -8.05 0.73
CA ILE A 73 14.30 -9.36 0.49
C ILE A 73 13.10 -9.54 1.43
N SER A 74 13.26 -9.22 2.72
CA SER A 74 12.19 -9.33 3.70
C SER A 74 11.00 -8.42 3.36
N SER A 75 11.24 -7.22 2.82
CA SER A 75 10.16 -6.32 2.39
C SER A 75 9.34 -6.93 1.23
N ILE A 76 9.96 -7.69 0.34
CA ILE A 76 9.26 -8.39 -0.75
C ILE A 76 8.51 -9.62 -0.22
N LEU A 77 9.14 -10.39 0.64
CA LEU A 77 8.55 -11.62 1.21
C LEU A 77 7.33 -11.35 2.08
N ILE A 78 7.21 -10.16 2.67
CA ILE A 78 6.06 -9.77 3.51
C ILE A 78 4.82 -9.38 2.69
N LEU A 79 4.90 -9.33 1.35
CA LEU A 79 3.78 -8.93 0.47
C LEU A 79 2.46 -9.67 0.76
N PRO A 80 2.44 -11.00 1.03
CA PRO A 80 1.19 -11.67 1.40
C PRO A 80 0.55 -11.11 2.68
N LEU A 81 1.35 -10.70 3.66
CA LEU A 81 0.86 -10.05 4.88
C LEU A 81 0.34 -8.64 4.58
N HIS A 82 0.99 -7.90 3.69
CA HIS A 82 0.52 -6.60 3.23
C HIS A 82 -0.92 -6.70 2.66
N GLU A 83 -1.16 -7.63 1.74
CA GLU A 83 -2.49 -7.86 1.18
C GLU A 83 -3.50 -8.39 2.22
N LEU A 84 -3.05 -9.21 3.16
CA LEU A 84 -3.89 -9.67 4.25
C LEU A 84 -4.35 -8.50 5.16
N LEU A 85 -3.49 -7.52 5.40
CA LEU A 85 -3.84 -6.32 6.17
C LEU A 85 -4.92 -5.50 5.46
N HIS A 86 -4.86 -5.37 4.12
CA HIS A 86 -5.96 -4.78 3.35
C HIS A 86 -7.27 -5.57 3.57
N ALA A 87 -7.20 -6.89 3.45
CA ALA A 87 -8.37 -7.76 3.57
C ALA A 87 -9.02 -7.70 4.96
N ILE A 88 -8.25 -7.64 6.04
CA ILE A 88 -8.73 -7.54 7.43
C ILE A 88 -9.50 -6.23 7.66
N CYS A 89 -9.11 -5.14 7.02
CA CYS A 89 -9.81 -3.87 7.11
C CYS A 89 -11.20 -3.89 6.46
N ILE A 90 -11.48 -4.87 5.60
CA ILE A 90 -12.76 -5.04 4.94
C ILE A 90 -13.61 -5.99 5.79
N SER A 91 -14.89 -5.65 6.03
CA SER A 91 -15.80 -6.47 6.87
C SER A 91 -15.95 -7.89 6.35
N SER A 92 -16.04 -8.86 7.28
CA SER A 92 -16.36 -10.26 6.97
C SER A 92 -17.70 -10.48 6.24
N LYS A 93 -18.60 -9.49 6.23
CA LYS A 93 -19.85 -9.52 5.44
C LYS A 93 -19.61 -9.30 3.94
N ASN A 94 -18.47 -8.75 3.55
CA ASN A 94 -18.10 -8.55 2.15
C ASN A 94 -17.24 -9.75 1.71
N ASN A 95 -17.50 -10.28 0.52
CA ASN A 95 -16.63 -11.29 -0.06
C ASN A 95 -15.31 -10.60 -0.44
N VAL A 96 -14.27 -10.92 0.31
CA VAL A 96 -12.91 -10.41 0.08
C VAL A 96 -12.09 -11.54 -0.51
N GLN A 97 -11.40 -11.24 -1.58
CA GLN A 97 -10.60 -12.19 -2.34
C GLN A 97 -9.21 -11.62 -2.57
N ILE A 98 -8.18 -12.44 -2.39
CA ILE A 98 -6.80 -12.08 -2.72
C ILE A 98 -6.40 -12.85 -3.96
N TYR A 99 -6.10 -12.13 -5.03
CA TYR A 99 -5.71 -12.68 -6.32
C TYR A 99 -4.24 -12.46 -6.60
N ARG A 100 -3.68 -13.37 -7.39
CA ARG A 100 -2.40 -13.15 -8.06
C ARG A 100 -2.63 -12.29 -9.29
N VAL A 101 -1.86 -11.21 -9.44
CA VAL A 101 -1.80 -10.36 -10.64
C VAL A 101 -0.38 -10.31 -11.18
N LYS A 102 -0.17 -9.78 -12.38
CA LYS A 102 1.18 -9.69 -12.99
C LYS A 102 2.18 -8.92 -12.11
N SER A 103 1.72 -7.93 -11.37
CA SER A 103 2.54 -7.08 -10.49
C SER A 103 2.68 -7.61 -9.06
N GLY A 104 2.10 -8.76 -8.72
CA GLY A 104 2.16 -9.33 -7.36
C GLY A 104 0.84 -9.91 -6.89
N LEU A 105 0.38 -9.49 -5.72
CA LEU A 105 -0.92 -9.84 -5.15
C LEU A 105 -1.83 -8.60 -5.15
N MET A 106 -3.13 -8.82 -5.11
CA MET A 106 -4.14 -7.75 -5.08
C MET A 106 -5.36 -8.18 -4.28
N THR A 107 -5.76 -7.35 -3.34
CA THR A 107 -7.00 -7.53 -2.59
C THR A 107 -8.18 -6.93 -3.36
N TRP A 108 -9.22 -7.74 -3.58
CA TRP A 108 -10.45 -7.38 -4.27
C TRP A 108 -11.66 -7.62 -3.38
N PHE A 109 -12.68 -6.78 -3.50
CA PHE A 109 -13.94 -6.94 -2.77
C PHE A 109 -15.14 -6.65 -3.68
N THR A 110 -16.25 -7.39 -3.48
CA THR A 110 -17.41 -7.38 -4.38
C THR A 110 -18.59 -6.58 -3.86
N ALA A 111 -18.54 -6.10 -2.61
CA ALA A 111 -19.60 -5.31 -2.01
C ALA A 111 -19.12 -3.89 -1.66
N PRO A 112 -19.97 -2.86 -1.85
CA PRO A 112 -19.58 -1.48 -1.55
C PRO A 112 -19.22 -1.27 -0.09
N ILE A 113 -18.08 -0.61 0.16
CA ILE A 113 -17.61 -0.23 1.50
C ILE A 113 -17.61 1.30 1.66
N THR A 114 -17.72 1.79 2.89
CA THR A 114 -17.69 3.23 3.15
C THR A 114 -16.33 3.83 2.77
N LYS A 115 -16.32 5.10 2.29
CA LYS A 115 -15.10 5.86 2.02
C LYS A 115 -14.09 5.74 3.18
N ARG A 116 -14.55 5.96 4.44
CA ARG A 116 -13.66 5.91 5.61
C ARG A 116 -12.96 4.56 5.75
N ARG A 117 -13.69 3.47 5.54
CA ARG A 117 -13.15 2.11 5.61
C ARG A 117 -12.15 1.85 4.51
N TYR A 118 -12.44 2.29 3.29
CA TYR A 118 -11.53 2.17 2.14
C TYR A 118 -10.22 2.94 2.39
N LEU A 119 -10.30 4.17 2.88
CA LEU A 119 -9.12 4.95 3.22
C LEU A 119 -8.30 4.28 4.34
N GLY A 120 -8.97 3.73 5.37
CA GLY A 120 -8.28 2.95 6.41
C GLY A 120 -7.58 1.71 5.86
N MET A 121 -8.25 0.97 4.96
CA MET A 121 -7.68 -0.19 4.27
C MET A 121 -6.37 0.17 3.56
N LEU A 122 -6.34 1.27 2.81
CA LEU A 122 -5.15 1.70 2.07
C LEU A 122 -3.99 2.15 2.97
N LEU A 123 -4.29 2.72 4.15
CA LEU A 123 -3.26 3.22 5.06
C LEU A 123 -2.67 2.16 5.99
N VAL A 124 -3.45 1.15 6.39
CA VAL A 124 -3.02 0.20 7.43
C VAL A 124 -1.72 -0.52 7.07
N PRO A 125 -1.52 -1.09 5.87
CA PRO A 125 -0.25 -1.75 5.55
C PRO A 125 0.93 -0.78 5.56
N VAL A 126 0.80 0.40 4.96
CA VAL A 126 1.91 1.37 4.92
C VAL A 126 2.27 1.89 6.30
N LEU A 127 1.30 2.03 7.20
CA LEU A 127 1.57 2.41 8.59
C LEU A 127 2.27 1.27 9.35
N LEU A 128 1.72 0.06 9.32
CA LEU A 128 2.21 -1.06 10.13
C LEU A 128 3.52 -1.66 9.62
N LEU A 129 3.72 -1.75 8.31
CA LEU A 129 4.91 -2.36 7.71
C LEU A 129 5.96 -1.32 7.26
N GLY A 130 5.57 -0.06 7.15
CA GLY A 130 6.43 1.02 6.69
C GLY A 130 6.73 2.06 7.79
N PHE A 131 5.83 3.03 8.02
CA PHE A 131 6.13 4.18 8.88
C PHE A 131 6.41 3.79 10.34
N ILE A 132 5.63 2.91 10.96
CA ILE A 132 5.88 2.50 12.34
C ILE A 132 7.24 1.83 12.50
N PRO A 133 7.65 0.81 11.72
CA PRO A 133 8.98 0.23 11.84
C PRO A 133 10.10 1.26 11.57
N SER A 134 9.93 2.19 10.63
CA SER A 134 10.94 3.23 10.39
C SER A 134 11.13 4.14 11.59
N ILE A 135 10.05 4.51 12.29
CA ILE A 135 10.10 5.29 13.53
C ILE A 135 10.67 4.44 14.68
N CYS A 136 10.30 3.15 14.77
CA CYS A 136 10.84 2.25 15.78
C CYS A 136 12.37 2.12 15.71
N THR A 137 13.01 2.43 14.58
CA THR A 137 14.48 2.48 14.53
C THR A 137 15.07 3.46 15.54
N PHE A 138 14.34 4.50 15.98
CA PHE A 138 14.82 5.48 16.95
C PHE A 138 14.90 4.95 18.39
N VAL A 139 14.25 3.83 18.69
CA VAL A 139 14.33 3.17 20.01
C VAL A 139 15.29 1.98 20.02
N ILE A 140 15.82 1.57 18.87
CA ILE A 140 16.86 0.53 18.77
C ILE A 140 18.19 1.16 19.23
N PRO A 141 18.94 0.51 20.15
CA PRO A 141 20.24 1.01 20.59
C PRO A 141 21.22 1.23 19.43
N GLU A 142 21.96 2.34 19.44
CA GLU A 142 22.95 2.69 18.42
C GLU A 142 24.09 1.66 18.33
N THR A 143 24.28 0.85 19.36
CA THR A 143 25.22 -0.27 19.37
C THR A 143 24.81 -1.43 18.45
N MET A 144 23.62 -1.37 17.83
CA MET A 144 23.08 -2.36 16.90
C MET A 144 22.85 -1.76 15.50
N PRO A 145 23.86 -1.17 14.83
CA PRO A 145 23.66 -0.45 13.58
C PRO A 145 23.18 -1.36 12.45
N GLY A 146 23.58 -2.64 12.43
CA GLY A 146 23.09 -3.61 11.45
C GLY A 146 21.58 -3.88 11.59
N LEU A 147 21.06 -3.97 12.82
CA LEU A 147 19.61 -4.13 13.06
C LEU A 147 18.85 -2.87 12.63
N ILE A 148 19.38 -1.69 12.95
CA ILE A 148 18.79 -0.41 12.53
C ILE A 148 18.73 -0.36 11.00
N THR A 149 19.82 -0.70 10.31
CA THR A 149 19.89 -0.71 8.84
C THR A 149 18.89 -1.70 8.25
N PHE A 150 18.79 -2.92 8.80
CA PHE A 150 17.82 -3.92 8.37
C PHE A 150 16.38 -3.39 8.48
N VAL A 151 15.97 -2.92 9.67
CA VAL A 151 14.60 -2.42 9.89
C VAL A 151 14.31 -1.20 9.03
N LEU A 152 15.29 -0.34 8.83
CA LEU A 152 15.15 0.86 7.98
C LEU A 152 14.90 0.48 6.52
N ILE A 153 15.72 -0.39 5.93
CA ILE A 153 15.58 -0.83 4.55
C ILE A 153 14.28 -1.63 4.35
N PHE A 154 13.95 -2.52 5.29
CA PHE A 154 12.67 -3.23 5.30
C PHE A 154 11.49 -2.26 5.26
N SER A 155 11.47 -1.26 6.13
CA SER A 155 10.39 -0.29 6.22
C SER A 155 10.29 0.61 4.98
N LEU A 156 11.42 1.10 4.47
CA LEU A 156 11.46 1.93 3.26
C LEU A 156 11.02 1.14 2.03
N GLY A 157 11.37 -0.14 1.92
CA GLY A 157 10.89 -1.04 0.88
C GLY A 157 9.36 -1.17 0.91
N ASN A 158 8.76 -1.35 2.10
CA ASN A 158 7.30 -1.43 2.26
C ASN A 158 6.59 -0.10 1.95
N ILE A 159 7.15 1.05 2.36
CA ILE A 159 6.61 2.36 1.99
C ILE A 159 6.66 2.54 0.47
N GLY A 160 7.77 2.16 -0.17
CA GLY A 160 7.92 2.22 -1.63
C GLY A 160 6.89 1.38 -2.38
N MET A 161 6.65 0.14 -1.94
CA MET A 161 5.63 -0.74 -2.51
C MET A 161 4.21 -0.19 -2.32
N SER A 162 3.97 0.59 -1.26
CA SER A 162 2.67 1.22 -0.97
C SER A 162 2.41 2.53 -1.73
N CYS A 163 3.26 2.95 -2.68
CA CYS A 163 3.02 4.18 -3.46
C CYS A 163 1.67 4.15 -4.20
N GLY A 164 1.25 2.97 -4.69
CA GLY A 164 -0.07 2.78 -5.28
C GLY A 164 -1.21 3.04 -4.28
N ASP A 165 -1.09 2.52 -3.07
CA ASP A 165 -2.07 2.71 -2.00
C ASP A 165 -2.16 4.17 -1.57
N LEU A 166 -1.02 4.83 -1.41
CA LEU A 166 -0.96 6.27 -1.11
C LEU A 166 -1.61 7.11 -2.21
N THR A 167 -1.37 6.75 -3.47
CA THR A 167 -2.02 7.39 -4.63
C THR A 167 -3.53 7.22 -4.57
N ASN A 168 -4.01 5.99 -4.39
CA ASN A 168 -5.42 5.67 -4.30
C ASN A 168 -6.08 6.34 -3.09
N PHE A 169 -5.36 6.42 -1.97
CA PHE A 169 -5.79 7.14 -0.78
C PHE A 169 -6.04 8.63 -1.08
N ILE A 170 -5.05 9.32 -1.65
CA ILE A 170 -5.12 10.76 -1.94
C ILE A 170 -6.27 11.05 -2.93
N ILE A 171 -6.34 10.31 -4.03
CA ILE A 171 -7.38 10.52 -5.05
C ILE A 171 -8.77 10.27 -4.46
N THR A 172 -8.94 9.18 -3.70
CA THR A 172 -10.22 8.88 -3.05
C THR A 172 -10.59 9.94 -2.01
N ALA A 173 -9.63 10.41 -1.23
CA ALA A 173 -9.85 11.47 -0.24
C ALA A 173 -10.41 12.74 -0.89
N ILE A 174 -9.87 13.12 -2.06
CA ILE A 174 -10.25 14.34 -2.80
C ILE A 174 -11.55 14.13 -3.59
N LYS A 175 -11.68 13.02 -4.34
CA LYS A 175 -12.73 12.83 -5.34
C LYS A 175 -14.02 12.21 -4.81
N VAL A 176 -13.99 11.51 -3.69
CA VAL A 176 -15.15 10.86 -3.09
C VAL A 176 -15.69 11.72 -1.94
N LYS A 177 -16.98 12.08 -1.98
CA LYS A 177 -17.61 12.84 -0.89
C LYS A 177 -17.75 11.99 0.39
N LYS A 178 -17.81 12.66 1.53
CA LYS A 178 -18.12 12.01 2.82
C LYS A 178 -19.53 11.40 2.75
N GLY A 179 -19.66 10.18 3.26
CA GLY A 179 -20.93 9.44 3.23
C GLY A 179 -21.08 8.46 2.08
N ASN A 180 -20.41 8.68 0.95
CA ASN A 180 -20.44 7.74 -0.17
C ASN A 180 -19.70 6.45 0.16
N LYS A 181 -20.15 5.36 -0.47
CA LYS A 181 -19.48 4.08 -0.51
C LYS A 181 -18.62 4.01 -1.77
N VAL A 182 -17.68 3.06 -1.79
CA VAL A 182 -16.81 2.78 -2.92
C VAL A 182 -16.83 1.29 -3.24
N LEU A 183 -16.69 0.98 -4.54
CA LEU A 183 -16.56 -0.38 -5.06
C LEU A 183 -15.38 -0.38 -6.05
N PRO A 184 -14.44 -1.33 -5.98
CA PRO A 184 -13.34 -1.39 -6.92
C PRO A 184 -13.84 -1.65 -8.35
N CYS A 185 -13.18 -1.04 -9.32
CA CYS A 185 -13.39 -1.28 -10.74
C CYS A 185 -12.04 -1.42 -11.46
N LYS A 186 -12.07 -1.69 -12.76
CA LYS A 186 -10.88 -1.96 -13.56
C LYS A 186 -9.80 -0.87 -13.45
N ASN A 187 -10.19 0.40 -13.49
CA ASN A 187 -9.27 1.54 -13.55
C ASN A 187 -9.29 2.40 -12.27
N GLY A 188 -9.97 1.95 -11.22
CA GLY A 188 -10.11 2.75 -10.00
C GLY A 188 -11.26 2.29 -9.11
N ILE A 189 -12.18 3.18 -8.79
CA ILE A 189 -13.35 2.89 -7.96
C ILE A 189 -14.62 3.53 -8.52
N PHE A 190 -15.76 2.88 -8.32
CA PHE A 190 -17.07 3.50 -8.46
C PHE A 190 -17.49 4.17 -7.14
N LYS A 191 -18.11 5.34 -7.25
CA LYS A 191 -18.83 5.95 -6.14
C LYS A 191 -20.25 5.38 -6.13
N VAL A 192 -20.63 4.81 -5.00
CA VAL A 192 -21.98 4.28 -4.76
C VAL A 192 -22.62 5.16 -3.68
N GLN A 193 -23.79 5.70 -3.98
CA GLN A 193 -24.57 6.48 -3.02
C GLN A 193 -25.24 5.61 -1.97
#